data_3ba417f93ed7a4ea62446e2eddb0032d
#
_entry.id   3ba417f93ed7a4ea62446e2eddb0032d
#
_cell.length_a   1.000
_cell.length_b   1.000
_cell.length_c   1.000
_cell.angle_alpha   90.00
_cell.angle_beta   90.00
_cell.angle_gamma   90.00
#
_symmetry.space_group_name_H-M   'P 1'
#
loop_
_entity.id
_entity.type
_entity.pdbx_description
1 polymer ?
#
loop_
_entity_poly.entity_id
_entity_poly.type
_entity_poly.pdbx_seq_one_letter_code
_entity_poly.pdbx_strand_id
1 'polypeptide(L)' 'MKSMEQMQQEVDDYISQFKTGYFSPLANLARMTEEVGELAREINHHFGEKKKKDTEEDNTIKAELGDNLFVLLCIEN' A
#
# COMPACT_ATOMS: atom_id res chain seq x y z
N MET A 1 11.08 -9.49 14.05
CA MET A 1 10.45 -9.11 12.77
C MET A 1 9.63 -10.27 12.24
N LYS A 2 8.46 -9.98 11.68
CA LYS A 2 7.59 -11.02 11.12
C LYS A 2 8.16 -11.58 9.82
N SER A 3 7.97 -12.88 9.60
CA SER A 3 8.32 -13.48 8.33
C SER A 3 7.30 -13.09 7.25
N MET A 4 7.65 -13.28 5.99
CA MET A 4 6.71 -13.08 4.89
C MET A 4 5.47 -13.96 5.05
N GLU A 5 5.67 -15.21 5.45
CA GLU A 5 4.57 -16.16 5.67
C GLU A 5 3.60 -15.68 6.76
N GLN A 6 4.14 -15.13 7.85
CA GLN A 6 3.31 -14.58 8.92
C GLN A 6 2.51 -13.39 8.43
N MET A 7 3.13 -12.48 7.66
CA MET A 7 2.44 -11.33 7.09
C MET A 7 1.37 -11.75 6.10
N GLN A 8 1.64 -12.74 5.26
CA GLN A 8 0.67 -13.27 4.32
C GLN A 8 -0.54 -13.86 5.04
N GLN A 9 -0.30 -14.58 6.14
CA GLN A 9 -1.39 -15.16 6.93
C GLN A 9 -2.22 -14.07 7.61
N GLU A 10 -1.59 -13.04 8.14
CA GLU A 10 -2.31 -11.94 8.77
C GLU A 10 -3.19 -11.18 7.77
N VAL A 11 -2.70 -10.96 6.55
CA VAL A 11 -3.49 -10.33 5.49
C VAL A 11 -4.67 -11.22 5.11
N ASP A 12 -4.43 -12.52 4.98
CA ASP A 12 -5.49 -13.48 4.64
C ASP A 12 -6.57 -13.52 5.72
N ASP A 13 -6.17 -13.53 6.99
CA ASP A 13 -7.11 -13.49 8.11
C ASP A 13 -7.95 -12.21 8.09
N TYR A 14 -7.33 -11.09 7.76
CA TYR A 14 -8.04 -9.82 7.68
C TYR A 14 -9.04 -9.79 6.52
N ILE A 15 -8.61 -10.20 5.32
CA ILE A 15 -9.46 -10.17 4.12
C ILE A 15 -10.62 -11.17 4.24
N SER A 16 -10.39 -12.30 4.91
CA SER A 16 -11.40 -13.34 5.08
C SER A 16 -12.61 -12.90 5.91
N GLN A 17 -12.53 -11.78 6.61
CA GLN A 17 -13.64 -11.22 7.36
C GLN A 17 -14.70 -10.59 6.46
N PHE A 18 -14.37 -10.28 5.21
CA PHE A 18 -15.24 -9.55 4.29
C PHE A 18 -15.89 -10.52 3.29
N LYS A 19 -17.17 -10.28 2.98
CA LYS A 19 -17.91 -11.11 2.03
C LYS A 19 -17.29 -11.15 0.64
N THR A 20 -16.74 -10.01 0.21
CA THR A 20 -16.15 -9.89 -1.12
C THR A 20 -14.80 -10.59 -1.24
N GLY A 21 -14.12 -10.84 -0.10
CA GLY A 21 -12.78 -11.41 -0.11
C GLY A 21 -11.77 -10.54 -0.86
N TYR A 22 -10.84 -11.19 -1.52
CA TYR A 22 -9.82 -10.49 -2.31
C TYR A 22 -10.41 -9.88 -3.58
N PHE A 23 -9.89 -8.72 -3.96
CA PHE A 23 -10.14 -8.19 -5.30
C PHE A 23 -9.47 -9.09 -6.34
N SER A 24 -9.90 -8.97 -7.59
CA SER A 24 -9.25 -9.70 -8.68
C SER A 24 -7.77 -9.29 -8.79
N PRO A 25 -6.90 -10.16 -9.34
CA PRO A 25 -5.51 -9.81 -9.53
C PRO A 25 -5.32 -8.53 -10.35
N LEU A 26 -6.16 -8.29 -11.36
CA LEU A 26 -6.08 -7.07 -12.17
C LEU A 26 -6.45 -5.83 -11.36
N ALA A 27 -7.48 -5.90 -10.53
CA ALA A 27 -7.86 -4.79 -9.66
C ALA A 27 -6.76 -4.49 -8.64
N ASN A 28 -6.13 -5.51 -8.08
CA ASN A 28 -5.01 -5.33 -7.17
C ASN A 28 -3.78 -4.73 -7.86
N LEU A 29 -3.54 -5.09 -9.12
CA LEU A 29 -2.45 -4.48 -9.90
C LEU A 29 -2.71 -2.99 -10.13
N ALA A 30 -3.94 -2.62 -10.48
CA ALA A 30 -4.31 -1.22 -10.65
C ALA A 30 -4.11 -0.44 -9.34
N ARG A 31 -4.52 -1.02 -8.23
CA ARG A 31 -4.34 -0.43 -6.92
C ARG A 31 -2.86 -0.29 -6.57
N MET A 32 -2.04 -1.29 -6.91
CA MET A 32 -0.60 -1.23 -6.70
C MET A 32 0.02 -0.04 -7.44
N THR A 33 -0.41 0.21 -8.67
CA THR A 33 0.05 1.36 -9.45
C THR A 33 -0.27 2.68 -8.76
N GLU A 34 -1.48 2.80 -8.19
CA GLU A 34 -1.89 3.98 -7.44
C GLU A 34 -1.04 4.17 -6.18
N GLU A 35 -0.82 3.09 -5.42
CA GLU A 35 -0.04 3.16 -4.18
C GLU A 35 1.42 3.51 -4.44
N VAL A 36 2.01 3.00 -5.52
CA VAL A 36 3.37 3.37 -5.93
C VAL A 36 3.43 4.85 -6.27
N GLY A 37 2.39 5.38 -6.94
CA GLY A 37 2.29 6.80 -7.23
C GLY A 37 2.25 7.66 -5.97
N GLU A 38 1.49 7.24 -4.96
CA GLU A 38 1.42 7.94 -3.69
C GLU A 38 2.76 7.91 -2.95
N LEU A 39 3.45 6.78 -2.97
CA LEU A 39 4.78 6.67 -2.40
C LEU A 39 5.77 7.58 -3.13
N ALA A 40 5.72 7.61 -4.45
CA ALA A 40 6.58 8.48 -5.27
C ALA A 40 6.34 9.95 -4.91
N ARG A 41 5.08 10.34 -4.73
CA ARG A 41 4.73 11.71 -4.34
C ARG A 41 5.31 12.07 -2.98
N GLU A 42 5.19 11.20 -1.98
CA GLU A 42 5.72 11.46 -0.65
C GLU A 42 7.25 11.55 -0.63
N ILE A 43 7.92 10.69 -1.37
CA ILE A 43 9.37 10.75 -1.50
C ILE A 43 9.80 12.06 -2.18
N ASN A 44 9.08 12.46 -3.22
CA ASN A 44 9.37 13.69 -3.94
C ASN A 44 9.13 14.94 -3.08
N HIS A 45 8.10 14.93 -2.22
CA HIS A 45 7.84 16.02 -1.29
C HIS A 45 8.91 16.12 -0.20
N HIS A 46 9.43 14.99 0.24
CA HIS A 46 10.38 14.95 1.35
C HIS A 46 11.83 15.19 0.92
N PHE A 47 12.23 14.61 -0.20
CA PHE A 47 13.62 14.64 -0.69
C PHE A 47 13.82 15.40 -1.99
N GLY A 48 12.74 15.61 -2.74
CA GLY A 48 12.81 16.19 -4.07
C GLY A 48 12.58 17.70 -4.09
N GLU A 49 12.35 18.19 -5.30
CA GLU A 49 12.14 19.63 -5.55
C GLU A 49 10.69 20.06 -5.39
N LYS A 50 9.76 19.14 -5.46
CA LYS A 50 8.34 19.44 -5.35
C LYS A 50 7.92 19.51 -3.89
N LYS A 51 7.33 20.64 -3.50
CA LYS A 51 6.82 20.80 -2.14
C LYS A 51 5.35 20.48 -2.06
N LYS A 52 4.93 19.97 -0.89
CA LYS A 52 3.54 19.72 -0.58
C LYS A 52 2.74 21.01 -0.57
N LYS A 53 1.53 20.97 -1.08
CA LYS A 53 0.61 22.09 -0.98
C LYS A 53 0.05 22.17 0.43
N ASP A 54 -0.30 23.36 0.89
CA ASP A 54 -0.87 23.57 2.22
C ASP A 54 -2.17 22.80 2.46
N THR A 55 -2.91 22.50 1.40
CA THR A 55 -4.16 21.77 1.47
C THR A 55 -4.00 20.26 1.43
N GLU A 56 -2.79 19.75 1.19
CA GLU A 56 -2.54 18.31 1.13
C GLU A 56 -2.38 17.75 2.54
N GLU A 57 -2.92 16.53 2.74
CA GLU A 57 -2.75 15.83 4.01
C GLU A 57 -1.30 15.40 4.19
N ASP A 58 -0.87 15.38 5.46
CA ASP A 58 0.45 14.86 5.81
C ASP A 58 0.42 13.34 5.83
N ASN A 59 0.99 12.75 4.78
CA ASN A 59 1.27 11.33 4.76
C ASN A 59 2.75 11.11 5.02
N THR A 60 3.10 9.95 5.52
CA THR A 60 4.49 9.59 5.76
C THR A 60 4.96 8.57 4.73
N ILE A 61 6.26 8.59 4.43
CA ILE A 61 6.87 7.57 3.58
C ILE A 61 6.64 6.19 4.19
N LYS A 62 6.72 6.08 5.51
CA LYS A 62 6.46 4.82 6.23
C LYS A 62 5.04 4.32 5.98
N ALA A 63 4.04 5.19 6.06
CA ALA A 63 2.65 4.81 5.82
C ALA A 63 2.44 4.34 4.38
N GLU A 64 3.02 5.05 3.40
CA GLU A 64 2.91 4.67 2.00
C GLU A 64 3.64 3.36 1.68
N LEU A 65 4.79 3.11 2.32
CA LEU A 65 5.48 1.83 2.21
C LEU A 65 4.61 0.69 2.75
N GLY A 66 3.93 0.93 3.87
CA GLY A 66 3.01 -0.04 4.45
C GLY A 66 1.85 -0.36 3.52
N ASP A 67 1.26 0.66 2.89
CA ASP A 67 0.16 0.49 1.93
C ASP A 67 0.61 -0.32 0.72
N ASN A 68 1.81 -0.05 0.19
CA ASN A 68 2.38 -0.83 -0.90
C ASN A 68 2.60 -2.29 -0.51
N LEU A 69 3.15 -2.52 0.67
CA LEU A 69 3.37 -3.89 1.16
C LEU A 69 2.05 -4.64 1.30
N PHE A 70 1.02 -4.00 1.84
CA PHE A 70 -0.31 -4.61 1.99
C PHE A 70 -0.87 -5.07 0.65
N VAL A 71 -0.81 -4.22 -0.37
CA VAL A 71 -1.32 -4.57 -1.71
C VAL A 71 -0.49 -5.69 -2.33
N LEU A 72 0.84 -5.67 -2.15
CA LEU A 72 1.70 -6.76 -2.63
C LEU A 72 1.30 -8.10 -2.00
N LEU A 73 1.03 -8.10 -0.69
CA LEU A 73 0.60 -9.32 0.01
C LEU A 73 -0.76 -9.81 -0.49
N CYS A 74 -1.67 -8.90 -0.81
CA CYS A 74 -2.96 -9.27 -1.41
C CYS A 74 -2.79 -9.94 -2.77
N ILE A 75 -1.84 -9.46 -3.58
CA ILE A 75 -1.54 -10.05 -4.89
C ILE A 75 -0.90 -11.43 -4.71
N GLU A 76 0.03 -11.55 -3.76
CA GLU A 76 0.71 -12.82 -3.47
C GLU A 76 -0.26 -13.89 -2.97
N ASN A 77 -1.18 -13.51 -2.13
CA ASN A 77 -2.19 -14.42 -1.61
C ASN A 77 -3.25 -14.75 -2.65
#